data_6e4e041cde97851798ef4949cdba5e86
#
_entry.id   6e4e041cde97851798ef4949cdba5e86
#
_cell.length_a   1.000
_cell.length_b   1.000
_cell.length_c   1.000
_cell.angle_alpha   90.00
_cell.angle_beta   90.00
_cell.angle_gamma   90.00
#
_symmetry.space_group_name_H-M   'P 1'
#
loop_
_entity.id
_entity.type
_entity.pdbx_description
1 polymer ?
#
loop_
_entity_poly.entity_id
_entity_poly.type
_entity_poly.pdbx_seq_one_letter_code
_entity_poly.pdbx_strand_id
1 'polypeptide(L)'
;MKLYTSNLIIFLFCAICLLTACSNEDKPSSFEPQLLTQPATDIMRNSATLHGAISLEGNTAMPSLSFCYGTSADMTNETPVVKATGNKVLYGIDGLTAGTTYYYMLQANNGRVTLNSEPLSFTTMPNEKPSISNPEVLSYGPTSVILGYEITSDGGEDITETGCYYAMANGGTKQKIKLEAYDPANQHLQICVNSLQPYTSYQFWTYAINRPGETVSEPISFSTTDAIKLLEPGVLSTIIGDGINDYSKLTIAGSLNGDDIVLLRKMAGVDTDNTATKGKLSELNLAEALFVEGGSPFGPYNRHTEANVVSQGMFAYCTHLSKITLPTGVTSIEKDAFEGCTSLRNIEIPANISMLLPSSGCTALETISVSKANVHYSSVDGVLLNADATNIVWFPLGKKGDYTLPATVNSIGDYAFKECNIEKFILPDALTKIGQGAFMNSNIKEVSLPDKLKSIPTGTFQGCKELKIVRMGTKTELISDYVFDNCPLTDIYIDAPTPPVCNSKAFATSGENFLKTCILHVPKGKKTMYRYNSNWGQFQHIVEQ
;
A
#
# COMPACT_ATOMS: atom_id res chain seq x y z
N MET A 1 -15.39 23.56 -39.94
CA MET A 1 -14.81 24.00 -41.21
C MET A 1 -15.49 25.29 -41.63
N LYS A 2 -14.93 26.47 -41.29
CA LYS A 2 -15.26 27.78 -41.85
C LYS A 2 -13.96 28.56 -41.86
N LEU A 3 -13.48 28.79 -43.08
CA LEU A 3 -12.34 29.67 -43.40
C LEU A 3 -12.72 31.11 -43.12
N TYR A 4 -11.86 31.83 -42.39
CA TYR A 4 -11.86 33.30 -42.43
C TYR A 4 -10.70 33.77 -43.29
N THR A 5 -11.06 34.41 -44.39
CA THR A 5 -10.16 35.08 -45.34
C THR A 5 -9.66 36.39 -44.73
N SER A 6 -8.33 36.52 -44.65
CA SER A 6 -7.63 37.74 -44.26
C SER A 6 -7.56 38.68 -45.46
N ASN A 7 -8.11 39.84 -45.37
CA ASN A 7 -7.95 40.91 -46.36
C ASN A 7 -6.64 41.67 -46.12
N LEU A 8 -5.70 41.50 -47.02
CA LEU A 8 -4.45 42.23 -47.10
C LEU A 8 -4.71 43.54 -47.86
N ILE A 9 -4.68 44.70 -47.18
CA ILE A 9 -4.72 46.02 -47.82
C ILE A 9 -3.28 46.49 -48.03
N ILE A 10 -2.84 46.47 -49.27
CA ILE A 10 -1.56 47.04 -49.73
C ILE A 10 -1.78 48.50 -50.00
N PHE A 11 -1.16 49.42 -49.26
CA PHE A 11 -1.06 50.82 -49.60
C PHE A 11 0.20 51.08 -50.40
N LEU A 12 0.00 51.49 -51.65
CA LEU A 12 1.02 51.91 -52.60
C LEU A 12 1.34 53.38 -52.33
N PHE A 13 2.56 53.70 -51.92
CA PHE A 13 3.01 55.07 -51.82
C PHE A 13 3.71 55.50 -53.13
N CYS A 14 3.13 56.48 -53.80
CA CYS A 14 3.65 57.11 -55.01
C CYS A 14 4.67 58.21 -54.65
N ALA A 15 5.89 58.06 -55.14
CA ALA A 15 6.95 59.04 -54.97
C ALA A 15 6.73 60.25 -55.94
N ILE A 16 6.73 61.45 -55.43
CA ILE A 16 6.89 62.68 -56.24
C ILE A 16 8.23 63.30 -55.89
N CYS A 17 9.18 63.19 -56.81
CA CYS A 17 10.41 64.01 -56.80
C CYS A 17 10.14 65.40 -57.27
N LEU A 18 10.51 66.44 -56.53
CA LEU A 18 10.78 67.76 -57.00
C LEU A 18 12.17 68.22 -56.56
N LEU A 19 13.04 68.38 -57.53
CA LEU A 19 14.35 68.97 -57.41
C LEU A 19 14.26 70.47 -57.24
N THR A 20 14.92 71.04 -56.23
CA THR A 20 15.48 72.39 -56.29
C THR A 20 16.80 72.45 -55.53
N ALA A 21 17.73 73.18 -56.12
CA ALA A 21 19.15 73.16 -55.82
C ALA A 21 19.58 74.14 -54.72
N CYS A 22 20.70 73.76 -54.10
CA CYS A 22 21.77 74.58 -53.49
C CYS A 22 21.45 75.73 -52.55
N SER A 23 21.89 75.57 -51.32
CA SER A 23 22.89 76.47 -50.70
C SER A 23 23.53 75.74 -49.48
N ASN A 24 24.88 75.65 -49.46
CA ASN A 24 25.63 75.25 -48.33
C ASN A 24 25.47 76.25 -47.20
N GLU A 25 24.80 75.93 -46.18
CA GLU A 25 25.03 76.43 -44.82
C GLU A 25 25.07 75.19 -43.87
N ASP A 26 26.17 75.06 -43.11
CA ASP A 26 26.29 74.11 -42.05
C ASP A 26 25.21 74.37 -40.99
N LYS A 27 24.03 73.80 -41.21
CA LYS A 27 23.01 73.68 -40.16
C LYS A 27 23.50 72.59 -39.18
N PRO A 28 23.53 72.89 -37.87
CA PRO A 28 23.74 71.83 -36.91
C PRO A 28 22.77 70.71 -37.19
N SER A 29 23.23 69.50 -37.38
CA SER A 29 22.41 68.33 -37.65
C SER A 29 21.31 68.27 -36.60
N SER A 30 20.04 68.53 -37.05
CA SER A 30 18.89 68.35 -36.15
C SER A 30 18.82 66.87 -35.73
N PHE A 31 18.63 66.64 -34.45
CA PHE A 31 18.37 65.27 -33.95
C PHE A 31 16.95 64.89 -34.39
N GLU A 32 16.84 64.18 -35.50
CA GLU A 32 15.56 63.76 -36.12
C GLU A 32 15.57 62.25 -36.43
N PRO A 33 15.69 61.36 -35.41
CA PRO A 33 15.54 59.94 -35.66
C PRO A 33 14.13 59.62 -36.13
N GLN A 34 14.01 58.75 -37.13
CA GLN A 34 12.72 58.15 -37.48
C GLN A 34 12.42 57.03 -36.48
N LEU A 35 11.39 57.19 -35.67
CA LEU A 35 10.92 56.26 -34.69
C LEU A 35 9.61 55.62 -35.15
N LEU A 36 9.51 54.30 -34.98
CA LEU A 36 8.31 53.53 -35.31
C LEU A 36 7.97 52.60 -34.16
N THR A 37 6.78 52.74 -33.61
CA THR A 37 6.20 51.68 -32.73
C THR A 37 5.70 50.56 -33.63
N GLN A 38 5.99 49.32 -33.27
CA GLN A 38 5.54 48.11 -33.96
C GLN A 38 4.62 47.30 -33.05
N PRO A 39 3.70 46.47 -33.59
CA PRO A 39 2.77 45.68 -32.80
C PRO A 39 3.48 44.81 -31.72
N ALA A 40 2.95 44.84 -30.51
CA ALA A 40 3.44 43.99 -29.41
C ALA A 40 3.19 42.51 -29.72
N THR A 41 4.08 41.66 -29.22
CA THR A 41 3.96 40.19 -29.31
C THR A 41 3.99 39.55 -27.92
N ASP A 42 3.83 38.20 -27.84
CA ASP A 42 3.88 37.42 -26.59
C ASP A 42 2.98 38.03 -25.50
N ILE A 43 1.81 38.51 -25.92
CA ILE A 43 0.84 39.16 -25.05
C ILE A 43 0.22 38.06 -24.17
N MET A 44 0.54 38.09 -22.87
CA MET A 44 0.00 37.22 -21.85
C MET A 44 -0.95 37.98 -20.91
N ARG A 45 -1.36 37.38 -19.79
CA ARG A 45 -2.21 38.05 -18.81
C ARG A 45 -1.50 39.17 -18.07
N ASN A 46 -0.21 39.03 -17.80
CA ASN A 46 0.58 39.96 -16.98
C ASN A 46 1.88 40.43 -17.65
N SER A 47 2.09 40.13 -18.92
CA SER A 47 3.30 40.50 -19.66
C SER A 47 3.04 40.69 -21.13
N ALA A 48 3.95 41.40 -21.81
CA ALA A 48 3.99 41.56 -23.26
C ALA A 48 5.41 41.89 -23.71
N THR A 49 5.74 41.64 -24.98
CA THR A 49 6.97 42.12 -25.64
C THR A 49 6.63 43.33 -26.51
N LEU A 50 7.19 44.49 -26.15
CA LEU A 50 7.06 45.73 -26.91
C LEU A 50 8.08 45.73 -28.03
N HIS A 51 7.68 46.25 -29.19
CA HIS A 51 8.50 46.32 -30.38
C HIS A 51 8.56 47.75 -30.92
N GLY A 52 9.72 48.13 -31.42
CA GLY A 52 9.93 49.39 -32.11
C GLY A 52 11.07 49.30 -33.10
N ALA A 53 11.18 50.33 -33.91
CA ALA A 53 12.30 50.51 -34.83
C ALA A 53 12.81 51.96 -34.80
N ILE A 54 14.12 52.10 -34.96
CA ILE A 54 14.78 53.41 -35.10
C ILE A 54 15.60 53.42 -36.38
N SER A 55 15.54 54.53 -37.11
CA SER A 55 16.42 54.85 -38.23
C SER A 55 17.09 56.20 -37.98
N LEU A 56 18.40 56.22 -38.14
CA LEU A 56 19.21 57.46 -37.98
C LEU A 56 19.76 57.85 -39.32
N GLU A 57 19.72 59.16 -39.63
CA GLU A 57 20.35 59.74 -40.84
C GLU A 57 21.83 60.03 -40.52
N GLY A 58 22.70 59.67 -41.47
CA GLY A 58 24.11 60.01 -41.42
C GLY A 58 24.85 59.30 -40.28
N ASN A 59 25.85 60.00 -39.73
CA ASN A 59 26.74 59.49 -38.68
C ASN A 59 26.27 59.87 -37.25
N THR A 60 24.95 59.89 -37.03
CA THR A 60 24.33 60.30 -35.75
C THR A 60 24.55 59.24 -34.67
N ALA A 61 24.98 59.67 -33.49
CA ALA A 61 25.13 58.75 -32.36
C ALA A 61 23.77 58.19 -31.90
N MET A 62 23.75 56.91 -31.55
CA MET A 62 22.55 56.24 -31.06
C MET A 62 22.05 56.90 -29.77
N PRO A 63 20.80 57.37 -29.69
CA PRO A 63 20.22 57.93 -28.48
C PRO A 63 19.91 56.84 -27.44
N SER A 64 19.63 57.26 -26.21
CA SER A 64 19.00 56.38 -25.23
C SER A 64 17.57 56.06 -25.69
N LEU A 65 17.23 54.77 -25.70
CA LEU A 65 15.91 54.30 -26.14
C LEU A 65 15.17 53.71 -24.93
N SER A 66 13.88 54.00 -24.82
CA SER A 66 12.95 53.40 -23.86
C SER A 66 11.56 53.28 -24.48
N PHE A 67 10.72 52.47 -23.86
CA PHE A 67 9.28 52.48 -24.17
C PHE A 67 8.54 53.18 -23.04
N CYS A 68 7.67 54.14 -23.40
CA CYS A 68 6.64 54.61 -22.48
C CYS A 68 5.40 53.75 -22.67
N TYR A 69 4.73 53.37 -21.56
CA TYR A 69 3.51 52.58 -21.60
C TYR A 69 2.58 52.92 -20.43
N GLY A 70 1.29 52.59 -20.56
CA GLY A 70 0.32 52.82 -19.51
C GLY A 70 -1.10 52.50 -19.96
N THR A 71 -2.04 52.53 -19.03
CA THR A 71 -3.48 52.28 -19.29
C THR A 71 -4.23 53.50 -19.85
N SER A 72 -3.57 54.66 -19.93
CA SER A 72 -4.08 55.90 -20.52
C SER A 72 -3.11 56.44 -21.58
N ALA A 73 -3.53 57.45 -22.35
CA ALA A 73 -2.71 58.12 -23.34
C ALA A 73 -1.47 58.81 -22.74
N ASP A 74 -1.45 59.10 -21.44
CA ASP A 74 -0.34 59.75 -20.77
C ASP A 74 0.86 58.82 -20.55
N MET A 75 0.66 57.46 -20.64
CA MET A 75 1.73 56.45 -20.59
C MET A 75 2.76 56.72 -19.49
N THR A 76 2.32 56.68 -18.23
CA THR A 76 3.11 57.14 -17.08
C THR A 76 4.27 56.23 -16.68
N ASN A 77 4.34 55.00 -17.24
CA ASN A 77 5.44 54.06 -16.98
C ASN A 77 6.48 54.14 -18.09
N GLU A 78 7.74 53.98 -17.74
CA GLU A 78 8.86 53.94 -18.65
C GLU A 78 9.72 52.72 -18.41
N THR A 79 10.17 52.06 -19.47
CA THR A 79 11.11 50.94 -19.36
C THR A 79 12.53 51.46 -19.04
N PRO A 80 13.43 50.64 -18.50
CA PRO A 80 14.87 50.93 -18.52
C PRO A 80 15.35 51.20 -19.95
N VAL A 81 16.54 51.81 -20.08
CA VAL A 81 17.19 52.04 -21.38
C VAL A 81 17.40 50.72 -22.12
N VAL A 82 16.88 50.64 -23.33
CA VAL A 82 16.90 49.47 -24.19
C VAL A 82 17.95 49.63 -25.27
N LYS A 83 18.70 48.58 -25.58
CA LYS A 83 19.68 48.55 -26.66
C LYS A 83 19.00 48.08 -27.95
N ALA A 84 19.17 48.86 -29.03
CA ALA A 84 18.75 48.44 -30.36
C ALA A 84 19.68 47.33 -30.91
N THR A 85 19.10 46.36 -31.61
CA THR A 85 19.83 45.36 -32.40
C THR A 85 19.60 45.67 -33.88
N GLY A 86 20.61 46.29 -34.50
CA GLY A 86 20.40 46.93 -35.79
C GLY A 86 19.44 48.11 -35.64
N ASN A 87 18.34 48.11 -36.39
CA ASN A 87 17.27 49.09 -36.27
C ASN A 87 16.08 48.65 -35.41
N LYS A 88 16.12 47.44 -34.79
CA LYS A 88 15.03 46.89 -34.00
C LYS A 88 15.25 47.15 -32.51
N VAL A 89 14.18 47.49 -31.82
CA VAL A 89 14.11 47.72 -30.37
C VAL A 89 13.05 46.81 -29.79
N LEU A 90 13.40 46.01 -28.81
CA LEU A 90 12.54 45.01 -28.17
C LEU A 90 12.69 45.11 -26.68
N TYR A 91 11.58 45.01 -25.95
CA TYR A 91 11.60 44.93 -24.49
C TYR A 91 10.40 44.18 -23.96
N GLY A 92 10.65 43.15 -23.11
CA GLY A 92 9.61 42.46 -22.38
C GLY A 92 9.20 43.26 -21.13
N ILE A 93 7.92 43.45 -20.94
CA ILE A 93 7.32 44.10 -19.76
C ILE A 93 6.48 43.08 -18.99
N ASP A 94 6.57 43.14 -17.66
CA ASP A 94 5.84 42.29 -16.73
C ASP A 94 5.02 43.14 -15.76
N GLY A 95 4.21 42.46 -14.89
CA GLY A 95 3.41 43.11 -13.86
C GLY A 95 2.18 43.86 -14.44
N LEU A 96 1.73 43.50 -15.63
CA LEU A 96 0.53 44.07 -16.24
C LEU A 96 -0.74 43.49 -15.62
N THR A 97 -1.82 44.24 -15.67
CA THR A 97 -3.15 43.79 -15.24
C THR A 97 -3.84 43.04 -16.38
N ALA A 98 -4.40 41.87 -16.05
CA ALA A 98 -5.13 41.04 -17.03
C ALA A 98 -6.37 41.77 -17.62
N GLY A 99 -6.70 41.43 -18.86
CA GLY A 99 -7.86 41.98 -19.57
C GLY A 99 -7.82 43.51 -19.76
N THR A 100 -6.62 44.11 -19.67
CA THR A 100 -6.44 45.57 -19.66
C THR A 100 -5.76 46.05 -20.95
N THR A 101 -6.28 47.13 -21.54
CA THR A 101 -5.67 47.76 -22.70
C THR A 101 -4.56 48.68 -22.24
N TYR A 102 -3.37 48.48 -22.79
CA TYR A 102 -2.20 49.33 -22.63
C TYR A 102 -1.85 50.03 -23.91
N TYR A 103 -1.49 51.29 -23.78
CA TYR A 103 -0.90 52.11 -24.84
C TYR A 103 0.60 52.13 -24.64
N TYR A 104 1.38 52.21 -25.73
CA TYR A 104 2.84 52.27 -25.64
C TYR A 104 3.41 52.95 -26.89
N MET A 105 4.59 53.53 -26.73
CA MET A 105 5.35 54.17 -27.80
C MET A 105 6.84 54.04 -27.55
N LEU A 106 7.64 54.01 -28.61
CA LEU A 106 9.10 54.11 -28.53
C LEU A 106 9.54 55.55 -28.32
N GLN A 107 10.43 55.74 -27.36
CA GLN A 107 11.02 57.05 -27.04
C GLN A 107 12.52 57.04 -27.31
N ALA A 108 13.06 58.13 -27.87
CA ALA A 108 14.48 58.34 -28.05
C ALA A 108 14.91 59.67 -27.40
N ASN A 109 15.97 59.61 -26.56
CA ASN A 109 16.48 60.75 -25.82
C ASN A 109 17.99 60.93 -26.06
N ASN A 110 18.40 62.09 -26.54
CA ASN A 110 19.81 62.43 -26.76
C ASN A 110 20.44 63.28 -25.63
N GLY A 111 19.76 63.39 -24.49
CA GLY A 111 20.17 64.22 -23.34
C GLY A 111 19.75 65.68 -23.40
N ARG A 112 19.18 66.11 -24.52
CA ARG A 112 18.66 67.50 -24.72
C ARG A 112 17.17 67.49 -25.17
N VAL A 113 16.82 66.54 -26.01
CA VAL A 113 15.49 66.44 -26.62
C VAL A 113 15.04 64.98 -26.52
N THR A 114 13.77 64.82 -26.22
CA THR A 114 13.07 63.54 -26.26
C THR A 114 12.08 63.57 -27.42
N LEU A 115 12.15 62.53 -28.26
CA LEU A 115 11.24 62.31 -29.37
C LEU A 115 10.48 61.01 -29.19
N ASN A 116 9.21 61.01 -29.55
CA ASN A 116 8.30 59.89 -29.40
C ASN A 116 7.80 59.41 -30.76
N SER A 117 7.62 58.11 -30.92
CA SER A 117 6.90 57.58 -32.09
C SER A 117 5.39 57.69 -31.90
N GLU A 118 4.62 57.40 -32.92
CA GLU A 118 3.17 57.24 -32.82
C GLU A 118 2.84 56.06 -31.89
N PRO A 119 1.86 56.23 -30.99
CA PRO A 119 1.49 55.18 -30.03
C PRO A 119 0.69 54.05 -30.70
N LEU A 120 0.90 52.83 -30.19
CA LEU A 120 0.05 51.66 -30.45
C LEU A 120 -0.56 51.17 -29.14
N SER A 121 -1.51 50.26 -29.24
CA SER A 121 -2.10 49.59 -28.07
C SER A 121 -2.15 48.09 -28.24
N PHE A 122 -2.15 47.41 -27.12
CA PHE A 122 -2.46 45.97 -27.01
C PHE A 122 -3.36 45.75 -25.80
N THR A 123 -4.07 44.61 -25.78
CA THR A 123 -4.89 44.22 -24.62
C THR A 123 -4.35 42.90 -24.10
N THR A 124 -4.01 42.85 -22.80
CA THR A 124 -3.60 41.63 -22.12
C THR A 124 -4.73 40.60 -22.12
N MET A 125 -4.39 39.32 -22.06
CA MET A 125 -5.40 38.26 -21.96
C MET A 125 -6.20 38.43 -20.65
N PRO A 126 -7.54 38.27 -20.69
CA PRO A 126 -8.35 38.31 -19.48
C PRO A 126 -8.10 37.10 -18.58
N ASN A 127 -8.39 37.26 -17.30
CA ASN A 127 -8.51 36.11 -16.43
C ASN A 127 -9.74 35.27 -16.81
N GLU A 128 -9.63 33.97 -16.66
CA GLU A 128 -10.63 32.99 -17.07
C GLU A 128 -11.10 32.18 -15.86
N LYS A 129 -12.18 31.43 -16.02
CA LYS A 129 -12.59 30.43 -15.06
C LYS A 129 -11.51 29.34 -14.94
N PRO A 130 -11.44 28.60 -13.81
CA PRO A 130 -10.51 27.49 -13.66
C PRO A 130 -10.72 26.44 -14.74
N SER A 131 -9.67 25.67 -15.04
CA SER A 131 -9.77 24.43 -15.79
C SER A 131 -9.52 23.26 -14.84
N ILE A 132 -10.36 22.23 -14.91
CA ILE A 132 -10.30 21.05 -14.03
C ILE A 132 -10.40 19.77 -14.85
N SER A 133 -9.82 18.69 -14.36
CA SER A 133 -10.02 17.35 -14.93
C SER A 133 -11.40 16.79 -14.58
N ASN A 134 -11.84 15.77 -15.31
CA ASN A 134 -12.96 14.95 -14.86
C ASN A 134 -12.55 14.17 -13.62
N PRO A 135 -13.48 13.93 -12.67
CA PRO A 135 -13.19 13.12 -11.49
C PRO A 135 -12.93 11.65 -11.86
N GLU A 136 -12.13 10.98 -11.04
CA GLU A 136 -11.96 9.52 -11.06
C GLU A 136 -12.29 8.92 -9.69
N VAL A 137 -12.73 7.66 -9.67
CA VAL A 137 -12.98 6.93 -8.41
C VAL A 137 -11.69 6.27 -7.97
N LEU A 138 -11.08 6.77 -6.90
CA LEU A 138 -9.87 6.20 -6.31
C LEU A 138 -10.20 5.00 -5.41
N SER A 139 -11.17 5.16 -4.53
CA SER A 139 -11.59 4.13 -3.59
C SER A 139 -13.08 4.26 -3.28
N TYR A 140 -13.69 3.17 -2.82
CA TYR A 140 -15.10 3.21 -2.40
C TYR A 140 -15.45 2.13 -1.38
N GLY A 141 -16.52 2.40 -0.65
CA GLY A 141 -17.16 1.47 0.27
C GLY A 141 -18.68 1.46 0.11
N PRO A 142 -19.39 0.75 1.01
CA PRO A 142 -20.85 0.65 0.96
C PRO A 142 -21.55 2.01 1.09
N THR A 143 -20.94 2.96 1.79
CA THR A 143 -21.55 4.26 2.12
C THR A 143 -20.62 5.44 1.82
N SER A 144 -19.53 5.24 1.12
CA SER A 144 -18.52 6.26 0.84
C SER A 144 -17.81 6.07 -0.49
N VAL A 145 -17.24 7.15 -1.02
CA VAL A 145 -16.35 7.14 -2.18
C VAL A 145 -15.28 8.22 -2.02
N ILE A 146 -14.06 7.94 -2.45
CA ILE A 146 -12.99 8.92 -2.61
C ILE A 146 -12.82 9.21 -4.09
N LEU A 147 -12.94 10.47 -4.45
CA LEU A 147 -12.74 10.98 -5.81
C LEU A 147 -11.40 11.68 -5.90
N GLY A 148 -10.67 11.43 -6.98
CA GLY A 148 -9.48 12.18 -7.40
C GLY A 148 -9.80 13.13 -8.53
N TYR A 149 -9.17 14.31 -8.59
CA TYR A 149 -9.25 15.27 -9.70
C TYR A 149 -8.11 16.28 -9.64
N GLU A 150 -7.93 17.02 -10.72
CA GLU A 150 -6.87 18.01 -10.84
C GLU A 150 -7.42 19.38 -11.23
N ILE A 151 -6.82 20.45 -10.70
CA ILE A 151 -6.99 21.79 -11.22
C ILE A 151 -5.84 22.04 -12.18
N THR A 152 -6.12 22.00 -13.50
CA THR A 152 -5.12 22.11 -14.56
C THR A 152 -4.74 23.56 -14.87
N SER A 153 -5.59 24.53 -14.47
CA SER A 153 -5.31 25.97 -14.55
C SER A 153 -6.21 26.72 -13.56
N ASP A 154 -5.65 27.68 -12.85
CA ASP A 154 -6.40 28.61 -12.00
C ASP A 154 -7.10 29.72 -12.81
N GLY A 155 -6.82 29.82 -14.12
CA GLY A 155 -7.36 30.87 -14.98
C GLY A 155 -6.71 32.25 -14.78
N GLY A 156 -5.62 32.31 -14.01
CA GLY A 156 -4.89 33.55 -13.67
C GLY A 156 -5.43 34.28 -12.45
N GLU A 157 -6.25 33.62 -11.64
CA GLU A 157 -6.81 34.11 -10.36
C GLU A 157 -6.84 32.98 -9.34
N ASP A 158 -6.65 33.31 -8.08
CA ASP A 158 -6.66 32.35 -6.98
C ASP A 158 -7.97 31.55 -6.94
N ILE A 159 -7.85 30.26 -6.72
CA ILE A 159 -9.01 29.39 -6.46
C ILE A 159 -9.55 29.69 -5.07
N THR A 160 -10.80 30.15 -5.02
CA THR A 160 -11.48 30.50 -3.76
C THR A 160 -12.21 29.35 -3.12
N GLU A 161 -12.63 28.36 -3.93
CA GLU A 161 -13.33 27.17 -3.47
C GLU A 161 -13.21 26.04 -4.49
N THR A 162 -13.07 24.79 -4.01
CA THR A 162 -13.13 23.59 -4.83
C THR A 162 -13.75 22.44 -4.07
N GLY A 163 -14.23 21.40 -4.79
CA GLY A 163 -14.87 20.26 -4.17
C GLY A 163 -15.65 19.41 -5.16
N CYS A 164 -16.73 18.77 -4.70
CA CYS A 164 -17.59 17.98 -5.57
C CYS A 164 -19.09 18.24 -5.37
N TYR A 165 -19.84 17.97 -6.40
CA TYR A 165 -21.29 17.74 -6.36
C TYR A 165 -21.58 16.26 -6.51
N TYR A 166 -22.64 15.77 -5.89
CA TYR A 166 -23.16 14.44 -6.12
C TYR A 166 -24.69 14.40 -6.07
N ALA A 167 -25.27 13.44 -6.77
CA ALA A 167 -26.71 13.18 -6.76
C ALA A 167 -26.97 11.71 -7.08
N MET A 168 -28.14 11.16 -6.68
CA MET A 168 -28.59 9.86 -7.14
C MET A 168 -28.81 9.87 -8.66
N ALA A 169 -28.38 8.82 -9.35
CA ALA A 169 -28.47 8.75 -10.82
C ALA A 169 -29.91 8.71 -11.37
N ASN A 170 -30.87 8.28 -10.55
CA ASN A 170 -32.30 8.24 -10.92
C ASN A 170 -33.05 9.58 -10.73
N GLY A 171 -32.33 10.65 -10.44
CA GLY A 171 -32.86 11.98 -10.17
C GLY A 171 -32.85 12.31 -8.69
N GLY A 172 -32.31 13.45 -8.36
CA GLY A 172 -32.20 13.95 -6.99
C GLY A 172 -31.57 15.34 -6.98
N THR A 173 -31.71 16.04 -5.86
CA THR A 173 -31.07 17.34 -5.66
C THR A 173 -29.56 17.13 -5.55
N LYS A 174 -28.78 17.88 -6.34
CA LYS A 174 -27.32 17.90 -6.20
C LYS A 174 -26.94 18.38 -4.81
N GLN A 175 -26.17 17.55 -4.12
CA GLN A 175 -25.52 17.92 -2.86
C GLN A 175 -24.13 18.45 -3.16
N LYS A 176 -23.68 19.45 -2.40
CA LYS A 176 -22.36 20.08 -2.55
C LYS A 176 -21.48 19.74 -1.37
N ILE A 177 -20.26 19.28 -1.63
CA ILE A 177 -19.21 19.08 -0.64
C ILE A 177 -18.02 19.96 -1.02
N LYS A 178 -17.57 20.78 -0.08
CA LYS A 178 -16.39 21.62 -0.22
C LYS A 178 -15.16 20.88 0.31
N LEU A 179 -14.03 21.02 -0.36
CA LEU A 179 -12.75 20.59 0.15
C LEU A 179 -12.28 21.59 1.24
N GLU A 180 -12.12 21.11 2.47
CA GLU A 180 -11.83 21.94 3.66
C GLU A 180 -10.48 22.67 3.57
N ALA A 181 -9.45 22.02 3.01
CA ALA A 181 -8.12 22.60 2.86
C ALA A 181 -7.64 22.42 1.42
N TYR A 182 -7.64 23.50 0.65
CA TYR A 182 -7.04 23.54 -0.67
C TYR A 182 -5.62 24.10 -0.57
N ASP A 183 -4.64 23.34 -1.05
CA ASP A 183 -3.25 23.77 -1.21
C ASP A 183 -2.97 24.00 -2.71
N PRO A 184 -2.70 25.24 -3.16
CA PRO A 184 -2.37 25.53 -4.55
C PRO A 184 -1.12 24.80 -5.09
N ALA A 185 -0.22 24.37 -4.21
CA ALA A 185 0.95 23.58 -4.58
C ALA A 185 0.62 22.12 -4.93
N ASN A 186 -0.53 21.63 -4.46
CA ASN A 186 -1.00 20.26 -4.74
C ASN A 186 -2.04 20.29 -5.87
N GLN A 187 -1.63 19.87 -7.05
CA GLN A 187 -2.51 19.78 -8.21
C GLN A 187 -3.44 18.56 -8.17
N HIS A 188 -3.05 17.48 -7.48
CA HIS A 188 -3.83 16.26 -7.34
C HIS A 188 -4.68 16.34 -6.07
N LEU A 189 -5.97 16.54 -6.23
CA LEU A 189 -6.91 16.71 -5.12
C LEU A 189 -7.71 15.44 -4.89
N GLN A 190 -8.00 15.17 -3.63
CA GLN A 190 -8.86 14.06 -3.22
C GLN A 190 -10.00 14.58 -2.35
N ILE A 191 -11.21 14.08 -2.58
CA ILE A 191 -12.38 14.41 -1.78
C ILE A 191 -13.17 13.16 -1.42
N CYS A 192 -13.49 13.02 -0.13
CA CYS A 192 -14.29 11.91 0.38
C CYS A 192 -15.77 12.31 0.47
N VAL A 193 -16.64 11.51 -0.12
CA VAL A 193 -18.10 11.62 -0.01
C VAL A 193 -18.60 10.49 0.86
N ASN A 194 -19.14 10.81 2.04
CA ASN A 194 -19.66 9.86 3.03
C ASN A 194 -21.18 9.86 3.07
N SER A 195 -21.75 8.95 3.86
CA SER A 195 -23.20 8.83 4.10
C SER A 195 -24.02 8.55 2.85
N LEU A 196 -23.43 7.91 1.85
CA LEU A 196 -24.13 7.37 0.69
C LEU A 196 -25.00 6.19 1.11
N GLN A 197 -26.09 5.94 0.36
CA GLN A 197 -26.92 4.75 0.55
C GLN A 197 -26.25 3.53 -0.12
N PRO A 198 -26.21 2.36 0.54
CA PRO A 198 -25.71 1.13 -0.07
C PRO A 198 -26.53 0.75 -1.33
N TYR A 199 -25.91 0.03 -2.26
CA TYR A 199 -26.52 -0.48 -3.51
C TYR A 199 -27.23 0.60 -4.33
N THR A 200 -26.71 1.82 -4.32
CA THR A 200 -27.31 2.98 -4.96
C THR A 200 -26.36 3.57 -5.97
N SER A 201 -26.89 3.91 -7.17
CA SER A 201 -26.12 4.57 -8.22
C SER A 201 -26.13 6.08 -8.05
N TYR A 202 -24.97 6.70 -8.14
CA TYR A 202 -24.75 8.13 -8.02
C TYR A 202 -24.04 8.68 -9.26
N GLN A 203 -24.17 9.98 -9.45
CA GLN A 203 -23.35 10.81 -10.35
C GLN A 203 -22.54 11.80 -9.52
N PHE A 204 -21.30 12.01 -9.90
CA PHE A 204 -20.37 12.93 -9.24
C PHE A 204 -19.77 13.90 -10.26
N TRP A 205 -19.64 15.16 -9.86
CA TRP A 205 -18.99 16.23 -10.59
C TRP A 205 -17.99 16.89 -9.67
N THR A 206 -16.82 17.23 -10.14
CA THR A 206 -15.91 18.13 -9.42
C THR A 206 -16.14 19.56 -9.85
N TYR A 207 -15.78 20.52 -9.02
CA TYR A 207 -15.88 21.94 -9.33
C TYR A 207 -14.70 22.72 -8.76
N ALA A 208 -14.39 23.86 -9.40
CA ALA A 208 -13.49 24.87 -8.87
C ALA A 208 -14.02 26.26 -9.19
N ILE A 209 -13.80 27.22 -8.29
CA ILE A 209 -14.29 28.59 -8.36
C ILE A 209 -13.11 29.55 -8.19
N ASN A 210 -13.01 30.52 -9.08
CA ASN A 210 -12.19 31.70 -8.94
C ASN A 210 -13.06 32.96 -9.14
N ARG A 211 -12.46 34.14 -9.14
CA ARG A 211 -13.18 35.42 -9.34
C ARG A 211 -13.99 35.49 -10.64
N PRO A 212 -13.48 35.06 -11.82
CA PRO A 212 -14.25 34.96 -13.06
C PRO A 212 -15.44 34.01 -13.05
N GLY A 213 -15.46 33.00 -12.17
CA GLY A 213 -16.60 32.12 -11.98
C GLY A 213 -16.28 30.67 -11.70
N GLU A 214 -17.31 29.82 -11.75
CA GLU A 214 -17.25 28.39 -11.50
C GLU A 214 -17.06 27.58 -12.78
N THR A 215 -16.22 26.56 -12.71
CA THR A 215 -16.15 25.45 -13.67
C THR A 215 -16.59 24.17 -12.98
N VAL A 216 -17.43 23.37 -13.64
CA VAL A 216 -17.90 22.07 -13.20
C VAL A 216 -17.51 21.04 -14.27
N SER A 217 -16.99 19.89 -13.84
CA SER A 217 -16.57 18.79 -14.74
C SER A 217 -17.75 18.09 -15.41
N GLU A 218 -17.49 17.24 -16.39
CA GLU A 218 -18.44 16.21 -16.79
C GLU A 218 -18.65 15.21 -15.63
N PRO A 219 -19.84 14.59 -15.54
CA PRO A 219 -20.12 13.64 -14.46
C PRO A 219 -19.49 12.27 -14.70
N ILE A 220 -19.11 11.62 -13.61
CA ILE A 220 -18.91 10.18 -13.61
C ILE A 220 -20.04 9.46 -12.87
N SER A 221 -20.35 8.24 -13.29
CA SER A 221 -21.34 7.39 -12.64
C SER A 221 -20.65 6.31 -11.81
N PHE A 222 -21.16 6.08 -10.60
CA PHE A 222 -20.64 5.08 -9.68
C PHE A 222 -21.80 4.47 -8.89
N SER A 223 -21.71 3.17 -8.56
CA SER A 223 -22.69 2.48 -7.71
C SER A 223 -22.00 1.92 -6.47
N THR A 224 -22.54 2.24 -5.29
CA THR A 224 -22.10 1.64 -4.03
C THR A 224 -22.41 0.14 -3.99
N THR A 225 -21.54 -0.63 -3.34
CA THR A 225 -21.65 -2.09 -3.16
C THR A 225 -21.46 -2.43 -1.68
N ASP A 226 -21.62 -3.70 -1.30
CA ASP A 226 -21.31 -4.20 0.05
C ASP A 226 -19.81 -4.45 0.28
N ALA A 227 -18.99 -4.28 -0.75
CA ALA A 227 -17.54 -4.43 -0.68
C ALA A 227 -16.83 -3.07 -0.69
N ILE A 228 -15.71 -3.03 0.00
CA ILE A 228 -14.75 -1.93 -0.09
C ILE A 228 -13.75 -2.26 -1.19
N LYS A 229 -13.55 -1.34 -2.13
CA LYS A 229 -12.49 -1.43 -3.13
C LYS A 229 -11.48 -0.32 -2.93
N LEU A 230 -10.24 -0.70 -2.66
CA LEU A 230 -9.10 0.20 -2.50
C LEU A 230 -8.29 0.20 -3.79
N LEU A 231 -8.17 1.34 -4.46
CA LEU A 231 -7.27 1.52 -5.59
C LEU A 231 -5.90 2.01 -5.13
N GLU A 232 -5.85 2.71 -3.99
CA GLU A 232 -4.63 3.13 -3.32
C GLU A 232 -4.53 2.48 -1.94
N PRO A 233 -3.33 1.97 -1.55
CA PRO A 233 -3.13 1.40 -0.23
C PRO A 233 -3.08 2.47 0.86
N GLY A 234 -3.51 2.13 2.09
CA GLY A 234 -3.46 3.01 3.26
C GLY A 234 -4.68 3.90 3.47
N VAL A 235 -5.70 3.84 2.59
CA VAL A 235 -6.88 4.72 2.68
C VAL A 235 -8.09 4.07 3.35
N LEU A 236 -7.99 2.85 3.83
CA LEU A 236 -9.11 2.13 4.45
C LEU A 236 -9.71 2.91 5.64
N SER A 237 -8.87 3.57 6.44
CA SER A 237 -9.32 4.39 7.58
C SER A 237 -10.23 5.54 7.15
N THR A 238 -9.95 6.18 6.02
CA THR A 238 -10.77 7.27 5.47
C THR A 238 -12.13 6.75 4.99
N ILE A 239 -12.18 5.53 4.42
CA ILE A 239 -13.43 4.91 3.95
C ILE A 239 -14.29 4.42 5.11
N ILE A 240 -13.69 3.81 6.14
CA ILE A 240 -14.39 3.31 7.34
C ILE A 240 -14.83 4.47 8.25
N GLY A 241 -14.05 5.54 8.32
CA GLY A 241 -14.32 6.68 9.21
C GLY A 241 -14.48 6.24 10.66
N ASP A 242 -15.50 6.78 11.34
CA ASP A 242 -15.79 6.47 12.74
C ASP A 242 -16.43 5.08 12.95
N GLY A 243 -16.79 4.38 11.87
CA GLY A 243 -17.47 3.07 11.90
C GLY A 243 -16.58 1.87 12.25
N ILE A 244 -15.38 2.07 12.77
CA ILE A 244 -14.39 1.00 13.06
C ILE A 244 -14.94 -0.16 13.91
N ASN A 245 -15.93 0.10 14.78
CA ASN A 245 -16.52 -0.90 15.68
C ASN A 245 -17.86 -1.48 15.18
N ASP A 246 -18.34 -1.09 14.00
CA ASP A 246 -19.69 -1.42 13.55
C ASP A 246 -19.72 -2.65 12.63
N TYR A 247 -18.58 -2.97 12.01
CA TYR A 247 -18.49 -4.07 11.06
C TYR A 247 -18.21 -5.39 11.75
N SER A 248 -19.10 -6.37 11.59
CA SER A 248 -18.85 -7.77 11.93
C SER A 248 -18.35 -8.60 10.76
N LYS A 249 -18.61 -8.14 9.52
CA LYS A 249 -18.17 -8.75 8.27
C LYS A 249 -17.65 -7.67 7.35
N LEU A 250 -16.59 -7.98 6.61
CA LEU A 250 -15.98 -7.05 5.68
C LEU A 250 -15.42 -7.81 4.46
N THR A 251 -15.74 -7.31 3.27
CA THR A 251 -15.13 -7.74 2.01
C THR A 251 -14.31 -6.59 1.46
N ILE A 252 -13.04 -6.84 1.16
CA ILE A 252 -12.13 -5.83 0.64
C ILE A 252 -11.46 -6.34 -0.63
N ALA A 253 -11.45 -5.49 -1.64
CA ALA A 253 -10.72 -5.66 -2.89
C ALA A 253 -9.70 -4.53 -3.08
N GLY A 254 -8.65 -4.78 -3.87
CA GLY A 254 -7.61 -3.79 -4.18
C GLY A 254 -6.41 -3.87 -3.24
N SER A 255 -5.56 -2.84 -3.28
CA SER A 255 -4.24 -2.84 -2.62
C SER A 255 -4.35 -2.50 -1.13
N LEU A 256 -3.68 -3.30 -0.29
CA LEU A 256 -3.59 -3.14 1.16
C LEU A 256 -2.13 -3.02 1.58
N ASN A 257 -1.80 -2.02 2.39
CA ASN A 257 -0.51 -1.87 3.03
C ASN A 257 -0.60 -1.98 4.57
N GLY A 258 0.49 -1.68 5.28
CA GLY A 258 0.56 -1.79 6.72
C GLY A 258 -0.46 -0.93 7.48
N ASP A 259 -0.82 0.25 6.97
CA ASP A 259 -1.82 1.12 7.61
C ASP A 259 -3.20 0.47 7.61
N ASP A 260 -3.56 -0.16 6.50
CA ASP A 260 -4.82 -0.90 6.37
C ASP A 260 -4.83 -2.14 7.28
N ILE A 261 -3.70 -2.86 7.36
CA ILE A 261 -3.57 -4.03 8.26
C ILE A 261 -3.71 -3.63 9.73
N VAL A 262 -3.10 -2.51 10.16
CA VAL A 262 -3.27 -1.97 11.52
C VAL A 262 -4.75 -1.71 11.82
N LEU A 263 -5.48 -1.11 10.89
CA LEU A 263 -6.90 -0.86 11.06
C LEU A 263 -7.72 -2.16 11.15
N LEU A 264 -7.47 -3.11 10.24
CA LEU A 264 -8.15 -4.43 10.25
C LEU A 264 -7.92 -5.19 11.55
N ARG A 265 -6.71 -5.13 12.11
CA ARG A 265 -6.39 -5.69 13.42
C ARG A 265 -7.23 -5.05 14.53
N LYS A 266 -7.32 -3.71 14.56
CA LYS A 266 -8.16 -2.96 15.51
C LYS A 266 -9.63 -3.36 15.39
N MET A 267 -10.14 -3.51 14.18
CA MET A 267 -11.49 -3.99 13.91
C MET A 267 -11.70 -5.45 14.37
N ALA A 268 -10.67 -6.29 14.31
CA ALA A 268 -10.69 -7.70 14.71
C ALA A 268 -10.35 -7.93 16.21
N GLY A 269 -10.27 -6.87 17.01
CA GLY A 269 -10.18 -6.97 18.47
C GLY A 269 -8.81 -6.72 19.09
N VAL A 270 -7.79 -6.27 18.33
CA VAL A 270 -6.42 -6.08 18.85
C VAL A 270 -5.72 -4.88 18.25
N ASP A 271 -5.01 -4.11 19.06
CA ASP A 271 -4.17 -2.98 18.62
C ASP A 271 -2.73 -3.42 18.31
N THR A 272 -1.89 -2.47 17.91
CA THR A 272 -0.46 -2.68 17.56
C THR A 272 0.38 -3.15 18.74
N ASP A 273 0.04 -2.73 19.96
CA ASP A 273 0.68 -3.14 21.23
C ASP A 273 0.06 -4.40 21.86
N ASN A 274 -0.81 -5.11 21.12
CA ASN A 274 -1.57 -6.29 21.54
C ASN A 274 -2.61 -6.02 22.64
N THR A 275 -3.00 -4.78 22.87
CA THR A 275 -4.14 -4.47 23.76
C THR A 275 -5.47 -4.76 23.06
N ALA A 276 -6.46 -5.21 23.83
CA ALA A 276 -7.79 -5.51 23.31
C ALA A 276 -8.51 -4.22 22.87
N THR A 277 -9.19 -4.26 21.73
CA THR A 277 -10.03 -3.19 21.20
C THR A 277 -11.53 -3.54 21.27
N LYS A 278 -12.39 -2.59 20.93
CA LYS A 278 -13.85 -2.79 20.85
C LYS A 278 -14.30 -3.31 19.47
N GLY A 279 -13.39 -3.57 18.56
CA GLY A 279 -13.70 -4.08 17.22
C GLY A 279 -14.48 -5.40 17.28
N LYS A 280 -15.36 -5.63 16.30
CA LYS A 280 -16.27 -6.80 16.24
C LYS A 280 -16.08 -7.64 14.98
N LEU A 281 -15.07 -7.33 14.16
CA LEU A 281 -14.85 -7.98 12.87
C LEU A 281 -14.57 -9.47 13.08
N SER A 282 -15.51 -10.29 12.66
CA SER A 282 -15.46 -11.75 12.81
C SER A 282 -15.29 -12.50 11.47
N GLU A 283 -15.67 -11.88 10.35
CA GLU A 283 -15.49 -12.44 9.01
C GLU A 283 -14.81 -11.42 8.11
N LEU A 284 -13.64 -11.78 7.58
CA LEU A 284 -12.85 -10.95 6.68
C LEU A 284 -12.60 -11.68 5.36
N ASN A 285 -13.10 -11.10 4.26
CA ASN A 285 -12.88 -11.61 2.92
C ASN A 285 -11.93 -10.70 2.14
N LEU A 286 -10.75 -11.23 1.81
CA LEU A 286 -9.69 -10.55 1.07
C LEU A 286 -9.41 -11.24 -0.28
N ALA A 287 -10.32 -12.07 -0.81
CA ALA A 287 -10.07 -12.85 -2.02
C ALA A 287 -9.57 -12.00 -3.21
N GLU A 288 -10.11 -10.77 -3.35
CA GLU A 288 -9.76 -9.81 -4.40
C GLU A 288 -8.79 -8.71 -3.94
N ALA A 289 -8.21 -8.86 -2.75
CA ALA A 289 -7.20 -7.94 -2.24
C ALA A 289 -5.79 -8.31 -2.71
N LEU A 290 -4.88 -7.33 -2.63
CA LEU A 290 -3.44 -7.49 -2.90
C LEU A 290 -2.66 -6.89 -1.74
N PHE A 291 -1.76 -7.65 -1.13
CA PHE A 291 -0.80 -7.08 -0.20
C PHE A 291 0.33 -6.41 -0.98
N VAL A 292 0.62 -5.15 -0.65
CA VAL A 292 1.69 -4.36 -1.24
C VAL A 292 2.61 -3.82 -0.14
N GLU A 293 3.86 -3.53 -0.50
CA GLU A 293 4.84 -2.98 0.44
C GLU A 293 4.44 -1.60 0.95
N GLY A 294 4.84 -1.26 2.18
CA GLY A 294 4.68 0.06 2.77
C GLY A 294 3.70 0.14 3.94
N GLY A 295 3.37 1.38 4.34
CA GLY A 295 2.54 1.66 5.49
C GLY A 295 3.22 1.39 6.85
N SER A 296 2.45 1.52 7.92
CA SER A 296 2.91 1.35 9.30
C SER A 296 3.23 -0.11 9.63
N PRO A 297 4.18 -0.36 10.55
CA PRO A 297 4.42 -1.71 11.05
C PRO A 297 3.24 -2.22 11.87
N PHE A 298 3.04 -3.53 11.88
CA PHE A 298 1.93 -4.20 12.55
C PHE A 298 2.38 -5.39 13.40
N GLY A 299 1.50 -5.78 14.31
CA GLY A 299 1.60 -7.00 15.11
C GLY A 299 2.75 -7.03 16.11
N PRO A 300 2.88 -8.14 16.86
CA PRO A 300 3.85 -8.25 17.95
C PRO A 300 5.31 -8.30 17.49
N TYR A 301 5.53 -8.54 16.20
CA TYR A 301 6.86 -8.68 15.58
C TYR A 301 7.31 -7.43 14.84
N ASN A 302 6.52 -6.34 14.88
CA ASN A 302 6.82 -5.05 14.24
C ASN A 302 7.19 -5.21 12.75
N ARG A 303 6.40 -6.02 12.02
CA ARG A 303 6.62 -6.32 10.60
C ARG A 303 5.89 -5.31 9.72
N HIS A 304 6.41 -5.12 8.51
CA HIS A 304 5.74 -4.38 7.44
C HIS A 304 5.09 -5.34 6.45
N THR A 305 4.14 -4.85 5.66
CA THR A 305 3.59 -5.63 4.55
C THR A 305 4.66 -5.90 3.49
N GLU A 306 4.63 -7.11 2.97
CA GLU A 306 5.43 -7.56 1.84
C GLU A 306 4.47 -7.99 0.71
N ALA A 307 4.88 -7.78 -0.54
CA ALA A 307 4.02 -8.09 -1.67
C ALA A 307 3.65 -9.58 -1.73
N ASN A 308 2.36 -9.87 -1.74
CA ASN A 308 1.81 -11.23 -1.81
C ASN A 308 2.23 -12.18 -0.67
N VAL A 309 2.56 -11.65 0.50
CA VAL A 309 2.95 -12.42 1.69
C VAL A 309 1.96 -12.16 2.83
N VAL A 310 1.48 -13.23 3.47
CA VAL A 310 0.87 -13.14 4.80
C VAL A 310 2.01 -13.18 5.81
N SER A 311 2.50 -12.00 6.18
CA SER A 311 3.73 -11.83 6.99
C SER A 311 3.53 -12.30 8.42
N GLN A 312 4.65 -12.58 9.10
CA GLN A 312 4.65 -12.98 10.51
C GLN A 312 3.86 -12.00 11.39
N GLY A 313 2.89 -12.51 12.13
CA GLY A 313 2.06 -11.73 13.04
C GLY A 313 1.03 -10.82 12.39
N MET A 314 0.81 -10.89 11.07
CA MET A 314 -0.10 -10.00 10.33
C MET A 314 -1.49 -9.95 10.97
N PHE A 315 -2.03 -11.11 11.37
CA PHE A 315 -3.32 -11.23 12.06
C PHE A 315 -3.18 -11.79 13.48
N ALA A 316 -1.97 -11.77 14.07
CA ALA A 316 -1.77 -12.30 15.41
C ALA A 316 -2.69 -11.64 16.44
N TYR A 317 -3.25 -12.46 17.34
CA TYR A 317 -4.18 -12.07 18.41
C TYR A 317 -5.49 -11.41 17.94
N CYS A 318 -5.87 -11.56 16.68
CA CYS A 318 -7.19 -11.16 16.18
C CYS A 318 -8.26 -12.13 16.74
N THR A 319 -8.57 -11.99 18.03
CA THR A 319 -9.36 -12.99 18.79
C THR A 319 -10.83 -13.03 18.37
N HIS A 320 -11.36 -12.00 17.73
CA HIS A 320 -12.74 -11.98 17.22
C HIS A 320 -12.86 -12.61 15.83
N LEU A 321 -11.75 -12.76 15.10
CA LEU A 321 -11.76 -13.27 13.74
C LEU A 321 -12.07 -14.77 13.71
N SER A 322 -13.26 -15.14 13.27
CA SER A 322 -13.73 -16.53 13.17
C SER A 322 -13.55 -17.13 11.77
N LYS A 323 -13.49 -16.27 10.74
CA LYS A 323 -13.29 -16.66 9.35
C LYS A 323 -12.46 -15.61 8.62
N ILE A 324 -11.48 -16.08 7.85
CA ILE A 324 -10.71 -15.26 6.91
C ILE A 324 -10.63 -15.97 5.56
N THR A 325 -10.83 -15.19 4.48
CA THR A 325 -10.51 -15.61 3.12
C THR A 325 -9.29 -14.81 2.68
N LEU A 326 -8.20 -15.49 2.35
CA LEU A 326 -6.95 -14.87 1.95
C LEU A 326 -6.97 -14.41 0.49
N PRO A 327 -6.14 -13.42 0.11
CA PRO A 327 -6.00 -13.01 -1.28
C PRO A 327 -5.56 -14.19 -2.17
N THR A 328 -6.15 -14.28 -3.35
CA THR A 328 -5.80 -15.34 -4.32
C THR A 328 -4.38 -15.23 -4.86
N GLY A 329 -3.78 -14.02 -4.78
CA GLY A 329 -2.42 -13.72 -5.24
C GLY A 329 -1.31 -14.05 -4.24
N VAL A 330 -1.62 -14.40 -2.98
CA VAL A 330 -0.57 -14.68 -1.99
C VAL A 330 0.20 -15.96 -2.32
N THR A 331 1.52 -15.90 -2.07
CA THR A 331 2.47 -16.99 -2.38
C THR A 331 3.05 -17.66 -1.15
N SER A 332 2.98 -16.98 0.00
CA SER A 332 3.50 -17.52 1.26
C SER A 332 2.69 -17.08 2.49
N ILE A 333 2.69 -17.94 3.51
CA ILE A 333 2.19 -17.66 4.86
C ILE A 333 3.36 -17.91 5.81
N GLU A 334 3.82 -16.84 6.46
CA GLU A 334 4.93 -16.92 7.40
C GLU A 334 4.50 -17.50 8.74
N LYS A 335 5.51 -17.94 9.53
CA LYS A 335 5.30 -18.48 10.88
C LYS A 335 4.49 -17.50 11.73
N ASP A 336 3.54 -18.05 12.50
CA ASP A 336 2.74 -17.27 13.45
C ASP A 336 1.95 -16.09 12.84
N ALA A 337 1.63 -16.15 11.54
CA ALA A 337 0.82 -15.14 10.86
C ALA A 337 -0.58 -14.95 11.51
N PHE A 338 -1.13 -16.02 12.11
CA PHE A 338 -2.41 -16.06 12.82
C PHE A 338 -2.27 -16.41 14.30
N GLU A 339 -1.10 -16.18 14.93
CA GLU A 339 -0.86 -16.51 16.32
C GLU A 339 -1.99 -16.02 17.23
N GLY A 340 -2.50 -16.90 18.09
CA GLY A 340 -3.52 -16.52 19.07
C GLY A 340 -4.89 -16.13 18.49
N CYS A 341 -5.19 -16.44 17.24
CA CYS A 341 -6.54 -16.29 16.66
C CYS A 341 -7.48 -17.33 17.26
N THR A 342 -7.88 -17.13 18.52
CA THR A 342 -8.61 -18.13 19.32
C THR A 342 -10.03 -18.42 18.84
N SER A 343 -10.62 -17.58 17.97
CA SER A 343 -11.95 -17.79 17.38
C SER A 343 -11.91 -18.34 15.96
N LEU A 344 -10.74 -18.38 15.31
CA LEU A 344 -10.61 -18.81 13.90
C LEU A 344 -10.91 -20.31 13.78
N ARG A 345 -11.99 -20.67 13.04
CA ARG A 345 -12.46 -22.07 12.91
C ARG A 345 -11.97 -22.74 11.64
N ASN A 346 -11.92 -21.98 10.56
CA ASN A 346 -11.58 -22.51 9.24
C ASN A 346 -10.65 -21.54 8.53
N ILE A 347 -9.66 -22.10 7.82
CA ILE A 347 -8.80 -21.36 6.90
C ILE A 347 -8.68 -22.12 5.59
N GLU A 348 -8.78 -21.45 4.46
CA GLU A 348 -8.51 -22.01 3.14
C GLU A 348 -7.15 -21.53 2.65
N ILE A 349 -6.31 -22.47 2.22
CA ILE A 349 -4.99 -22.21 1.64
C ILE A 349 -5.17 -21.97 0.13
N PRO A 350 -4.87 -20.76 -0.37
CA PRO A 350 -5.02 -20.41 -1.78
C PRO A 350 -4.14 -21.23 -2.74
N ALA A 351 -4.47 -21.14 -4.02
CA ALA A 351 -3.80 -21.91 -5.08
C ALA A 351 -2.30 -21.63 -5.20
N ASN A 352 -1.88 -20.38 -4.99
CA ASN A 352 -0.51 -19.93 -5.24
C ASN A 352 0.44 -20.08 -4.05
N ILE A 353 -0.05 -20.52 -2.88
CA ILE A 353 0.79 -20.75 -1.70
C ILE A 353 1.76 -21.88 -1.99
N SER A 354 3.06 -21.58 -1.95
CA SER A 354 4.18 -22.52 -2.10
C SER A 354 5.02 -22.67 -0.84
N MET A 355 4.94 -21.72 0.09
CA MET A 355 5.60 -21.76 1.41
C MET A 355 4.59 -21.44 2.51
N LEU A 356 4.52 -22.33 3.51
CA LEU A 356 3.63 -22.16 4.65
C LEU A 356 4.30 -22.67 5.92
N LEU A 357 4.22 -21.87 6.98
CA LEU A 357 4.61 -22.24 8.34
C LEU A 357 3.41 -22.14 9.29
N PRO A 358 3.28 -23.09 10.26
CA PRO A 358 2.16 -23.11 11.19
C PRO A 358 2.08 -21.86 12.07
N SER A 359 0.87 -21.55 12.55
CA SER A 359 0.63 -20.56 13.59
C SER A 359 0.19 -21.24 14.90
N SER A 360 0.73 -20.75 16.03
CA SER A 360 0.40 -21.23 17.38
C SER A 360 -0.90 -20.61 17.89
N GLY A 361 -1.54 -21.22 18.89
CA GLY A 361 -2.64 -20.62 19.66
C GLY A 361 -3.97 -20.48 18.93
N CYS A 362 -4.15 -21.04 17.73
CA CYS A 362 -5.43 -21.08 17.02
C CYS A 362 -6.35 -22.16 17.61
N THR A 363 -6.78 -22.00 18.85
CA THR A 363 -7.43 -23.07 19.65
C THR A 363 -8.80 -23.51 19.17
N ALA A 364 -9.48 -22.69 18.35
CA ALA A 364 -10.76 -23.04 17.72
C ALA A 364 -10.62 -23.59 16.29
N LEU A 365 -9.41 -23.66 15.72
CA LEU A 365 -9.22 -24.06 14.32
C LEU A 365 -9.53 -25.55 14.15
N GLU A 366 -10.61 -25.85 13.43
CA GLU A 366 -11.11 -27.23 13.21
C GLU A 366 -10.68 -27.78 11.84
N THR A 367 -10.58 -26.89 10.85
CA THR A 367 -10.35 -27.30 9.46
C THR A 367 -9.40 -26.36 8.75
N ILE A 368 -8.40 -26.94 8.10
CA ILE A 368 -7.55 -26.27 7.12
C ILE A 368 -7.87 -26.92 5.77
N SER A 369 -8.53 -26.18 4.89
CA SER A 369 -8.80 -26.62 3.51
C SER A 369 -7.75 -26.08 2.55
N VAL A 370 -7.62 -26.69 1.39
CA VAL A 370 -6.65 -26.31 0.36
C VAL A 370 -7.39 -26.18 -0.97
N SER A 371 -7.13 -25.11 -1.69
CA SER A 371 -7.66 -24.91 -3.05
C SER A 371 -7.26 -26.08 -3.95
N LYS A 372 -8.20 -26.61 -4.74
CA LYS A 372 -7.95 -27.73 -5.68
C LYS A 372 -6.87 -27.40 -6.72
N ALA A 373 -6.59 -26.12 -6.95
CA ALA A 373 -5.56 -25.67 -7.87
C ALA A 373 -4.16 -25.55 -7.20
N ASN A 374 -4.05 -25.75 -5.89
CA ASN A 374 -2.74 -25.72 -5.22
C ASN A 374 -1.97 -27.01 -5.54
N VAL A 375 -0.73 -26.86 -6.00
CA VAL A 375 0.15 -27.99 -6.40
C VAL A 375 1.18 -28.37 -5.32
N HIS A 376 1.23 -27.62 -4.21
CA HIS A 376 2.22 -27.80 -3.15
C HIS A 376 1.64 -28.44 -1.89
N TYR A 377 0.34 -28.25 -1.65
CA TYR A 377 -0.34 -28.70 -0.44
C TYR A 377 -1.63 -29.45 -0.75
N SER A 378 -2.06 -30.26 0.18
CA SER A 378 -3.33 -30.98 0.19
C SER A 378 -3.95 -30.94 1.58
N SER A 379 -5.23 -31.26 1.69
CA SER A 379 -5.93 -31.39 2.97
C SER A 379 -6.61 -32.75 3.05
N VAL A 380 -6.35 -33.47 4.12
CA VAL A 380 -7.01 -34.74 4.45
C VAL A 380 -7.67 -34.59 5.81
N ASP A 381 -8.97 -34.76 5.86
CA ASP A 381 -9.77 -34.61 7.09
C ASP A 381 -9.51 -33.28 7.82
N GLY A 382 -9.34 -32.18 7.06
CA GLY A 382 -9.09 -30.85 7.60
C GLY A 382 -7.67 -30.60 8.12
N VAL A 383 -6.77 -31.57 7.99
CA VAL A 383 -5.34 -31.44 8.34
C VAL A 383 -4.55 -31.08 7.10
N LEU A 384 -3.61 -30.16 7.22
CA LEU A 384 -2.76 -29.71 6.11
C LEU A 384 -1.57 -30.66 5.92
N LEU A 385 -1.39 -31.14 4.69
CA LEU A 385 -0.28 -31.95 4.25
C LEU A 385 0.42 -31.33 3.02
N ASN A 386 1.61 -31.87 2.69
CA ASN A 386 2.20 -31.61 1.38
C ASN A 386 1.32 -32.20 0.25
N ALA A 387 1.61 -31.85 -1.00
CA ALA A 387 0.80 -32.27 -2.15
C ALA A 387 0.57 -33.79 -2.23
N ASP A 388 1.60 -34.59 -1.98
CA ASP A 388 1.55 -36.05 -2.06
C ASP A 388 0.91 -36.73 -0.84
N ALA A 389 0.41 -35.95 0.13
CA ALA A 389 -0.14 -36.41 1.41
C ALA A 389 0.82 -37.34 2.20
N THR A 390 2.12 -37.09 2.09
CA THR A 390 3.16 -37.88 2.79
C THR A 390 3.76 -37.17 4.01
N ASN A 391 3.58 -35.86 4.12
CA ASN A 391 4.07 -35.04 5.24
C ASN A 391 2.96 -34.22 5.88
N ILE A 392 2.76 -34.33 7.16
CA ILE A 392 1.87 -33.44 7.94
C ILE A 392 2.58 -32.12 8.11
N VAL A 393 1.94 -31.01 7.69
CA VAL A 393 2.48 -29.64 7.77
C VAL A 393 1.89 -28.88 8.95
N TRP A 394 0.55 -28.91 9.10
CA TRP A 394 -0.13 -28.17 10.16
C TRP A 394 -1.41 -28.88 10.60
N PHE A 395 -1.51 -29.18 11.89
CA PHE A 395 -2.68 -29.79 12.50
C PHE A 395 -3.55 -28.73 13.19
N PRO A 396 -4.88 -28.70 12.93
CA PRO A 396 -5.77 -27.71 13.50
C PRO A 396 -6.04 -28.01 15.00
N LEU A 397 -5.80 -27.02 15.88
CA LEU A 397 -5.82 -27.17 17.34
C LEU A 397 -7.23 -27.37 17.93
N GLY A 398 -8.29 -26.97 17.21
CA GLY A 398 -9.69 -27.17 17.61
C GLY A 398 -10.19 -28.58 17.37
N LYS A 399 -9.43 -29.43 16.65
CA LYS A 399 -9.78 -30.82 16.40
C LYS A 399 -9.69 -31.63 17.70
N LYS A 400 -10.66 -32.52 17.93
CA LYS A 400 -10.83 -33.28 19.18
C LYS A 400 -10.92 -34.76 18.90
N GLY A 401 -10.69 -35.56 19.96
CA GLY A 401 -10.75 -37.02 19.92
C GLY A 401 -9.41 -37.62 19.50
N ASP A 402 -9.39 -38.96 19.33
CA ASP A 402 -8.20 -39.66 18.83
C ASP A 402 -7.98 -39.34 17.36
N TYR A 403 -6.73 -39.29 16.93
CA TYR A 403 -6.40 -39.02 15.53
C TYR A 403 -5.50 -40.11 14.95
N THR A 404 -5.97 -40.72 13.86
CA THR A 404 -5.20 -41.67 13.08
C THR A 404 -4.60 -40.96 11.88
N LEU A 405 -3.27 -40.94 11.81
CA LEU A 405 -2.59 -40.34 10.64
C LEU A 405 -2.86 -41.21 9.40
N PRO A 406 -3.04 -40.56 8.21
CA PRO A 406 -3.16 -41.30 6.95
C PRO A 406 -1.99 -42.27 6.73
N ALA A 407 -2.27 -43.47 6.22
CA ALA A 407 -1.24 -44.51 5.98
C ALA A 407 -0.13 -44.09 5.00
N THR A 408 -0.39 -43.09 4.18
CA THR A 408 0.58 -42.48 3.24
C THR A 408 1.64 -41.62 3.94
N VAL A 409 1.38 -41.18 5.19
CA VAL A 409 2.27 -40.30 5.93
C VAL A 409 3.55 -41.00 6.32
N ASN A 410 4.68 -40.48 5.87
CA ASN A 410 6.01 -40.98 6.24
C ASN A 410 6.85 -39.94 6.98
N SER A 411 6.35 -38.68 7.09
CA SER A 411 6.98 -37.60 7.84
C SER A 411 5.96 -36.70 8.54
N ILE A 412 6.40 -36.06 9.62
CA ILE A 412 5.68 -35.02 10.36
C ILE A 412 6.59 -33.79 10.38
N GLY A 413 6.05 -32.63 10.02
CA GLY A 413 6.77 -31.35 9.97
C GLY A 413 7.12 -30.77 11.33
N ASP A 414 7.98 -29.78 11.36
CA ASP A 414 8.33 -29.03 12.56
C ASP A 414 7.09 -28.37 13.17
N TYR A 415 6.88 -28.55 14.48
CA TYR A 415 5.75 -27.98 15.24
C TYR A 415 4.35 -28.37 14.73
N ALA A 416 4.21 -29.37 13.87
CA ALA A 416 2.96 -29.70 13.18
C ALA A 416 1.78 -30.00 14.12
N PHE A 417 2.00 -30.58 15.28
CA PHE A 417 1.01 -30.89 16.34
C PHE A 417 1.28 -30.10 17.63
N LYS A 418 2.06 -29.02 17.58
CA LYS A 418 2.34 -28.19 18.76
C LYS A 418 1.03 -27.70 19.38
N GLU A 419 0.91 -27.86 20.74
CA GLU A 419 -0.26 -27.39 21.50
C GLU A 419 -1.59 -28.11 21.16
N CYS A 420 -1.57 -29.21 20.41
CA CYS A 420 -2.80 -29.93 20.05
C CYS A 420 -3.46 -30.61 21.27
N ASN A 421 -4.80 -30.67 21.21
CA ASN A 421 -5.60 -31.28 22.29
C ASN A 421 -6.02 -32.72 21.97
N ILE A 422 -5.11 -33.51 21.39
CA ILE A 422 -5.32 -34.92 21.07
C ILE A 422 -4.62 -35.75 22.14
N GLU A 423 -5.34 -36.73 22.73
CA GLU A 423 -4.82 -37.56 23.77
C GLU A 423 -4.05 -38.79 23.23
N LYS A 424 -4.45 -39.27 22.06
CA LYS A 424 -3.85 -40.45 21.44
C LYS A 424 -3.69 -40.28 19.93
N PHE A 425 -2.48 -40.54 19.45
CA PHE A 425 -2.16 -40.60 18.02
C PHE A 425 -1.85 -42.06 17.62
N ILE A 426 -2.43 -42.47 16.49
CA ILE A 426 -2.03 -43.71 15.83
C ILE A 426 -1.11 -43.31 14.68
N LEU A 427 0.20 -43.59 14.86
CA LEU A 427 1.24 -43.30 13.90
C LEU A 427 1.40 -44.46 12.91
N PRO A 428 1.51 -44.20 11.59
CA PRO A 428 1.64 -45.28 10.61
C PRO A 428 3.05 -45.91 10.64
N ASP A 429 3.14 -47.21 10.32
CA ASP A 429 4.42 -47.93 10.19
C ASP A 429 5.34 -47.35 9.09
N ALA A 430 4.80 -46.56 8.21
CA ALA A 430 5.54 -45.86 7.16
C ALA A 430 6.34 -44.67 7.70
N LEU A 431 6.07 -44.18 8.91
CA LEU A 431 6.70 -42.99 9.49
C LEU A 431 8.19 -43.20 9.71
N THR A 432 9.01 -42.36 9.08
CA THR A 432 10.49 -42.39 9.13
C THR A 432 11.09 -41.12 9.70
N LYS A 433 10.30 -40.03 9.77
CA LYS A 433 10.78 -38.70 10.19
C LYS A 433 9.72 -37.98 11.01
N ILE A 434 10.16 -37.36 12.09
CA ILE A 434 9.39 -36.39 12.89
C ILE A 434 10.19 -35.09 12.93
N GLY A 435 9.54 -33.96 12.88
CA GLY A 435 10.15 -32.63 12.95
C GLY A 435 10.46 -32.17 14.37
N GLN A 436 11.25 -31.11 14.49
CA GLN A 436 11.56 -30.48 15.77
C GLN A 436 10.26 -29.96 16.42
N GLY A 437 10.11 -30.18 17.73
CA GLY A 437 8.96 -29.73 18.50
C GLY A 437 7.61 -30.20 17.96
N ALA A 438 7.56 -31.29 17.19
CA ALA A 438 6.36 -31.71 16.47
C ALA A 438 5.12 -31.86 17.35
N PHE A 439 5.26 -32.33 18.59
CA PHE A 439 4.20 -32.50 19.59
C PHE A 439 4.39 -31.61 20.83
N MET A 440 5.23 -30.57 20.75
CA MET A 440 5.54 -29.70 21.88
C MET A 440 4.26 -29.14 22.54
N ASN A 441 4.19 -29.21 23.88
CA ASN A 441 3.05 -28.77 24.68
C ASN A 441 1.70 -29.42 24.32
N SER A 442 1.68 -30.57 23.67
CA SER A 442 0.44 -31.30 23.35
C SER A 442 -0.10 -32.08 24.56
N ASN A 443 -1.41 -32.43 24.52
CA ASN A 443 -2.08 -33.18 25.59
C ASN A 443 -1.99 -34.70 25.41
N ILE A 444 -1.03 -35.15 24.60
CA ILE A 444 -0.81 -36.59 24.37
C ILE A 444 -0.50 -37.31 25.68
N LYS A 445 -1.16 -38.47 25.93
CA LYS A 445 -1.00 -39.30 27.15
C LYS A 445 -0.07 -40.47 26.95
N GLU A 446 -0.10 -41.07 25.77
CA GLU A 446 0.78 -42.16 25.38
C GLU A 446 1.17 -42.04 23.89
N VAL A 447 2.35 -42.52 23.55
CA VAL A 447 2.80 -42.60 22.16
C VAL A 447 3.58 -43.87 21.88
N SER A 448 3.27 -44.51 20.73
CA SER A 448 4.06 -45.64 20.21
C SER A 448 4.72 -45.16 18.91
N LEU A 449 6.04 -45.09 18.95
CA LEU A 449 6.85 -44.68 17.79
C LEU A 449 7.16 -45.91 16.94
N PRO A 450 6.94 -45.83 15.61
CA PRO A 450 7.09 -46.99 14.74
C PRO A 450 8.58 -47.38 14.54
N ASP A 451 8.80 -48.64 14.18
CA ASP A 451 10.13 -49.24 14.05
C ASP A 451 11.06 -48.50 13.07
N LYS A 452 10.51 -47.85 12.03
CA LYS A 452 11.33 -47.16 11.01
C LYS A 452 11.87 -45.83 11.49
N LEU A 453 11.40 -45.29 12.60
CA LEU A 453 11.83 -43.99 13.11
C LEU A 453 13.18 -44.12 13.82
N LYS A 454 14.24 -43.59 13.22
CA LYS A 454 15.61 -43.68 13.71
C LYS A 454 15.98 -42.60 14.73
N SER A 455 15.41 -41.41 14.61
CA SER A 455 15.75 -40.29 15.47
C SER A 455 14.53 -39.54 15.95
N ILE A 456 14.59 -39.05 17.19
CA ILE A 456 13.60 -38.20 17.83
C ILE A 456 14.26 -36.83 17.99
N PRO A 457 13.87 -35.82 17.21
CA PRO A 457 14.49 -34.50 17.20
C PRO A 457 14.27 -33.69 18.48
N THR A 458 14.99 -32.58 18.58
CA THR A 458 14.95 -31.64 19.71
C THR A 458 13.52 -31.20 20.02
N GLY A 459 13.14 -31.29 21.30
CA GLY A 459 11.87 -30.80 21.82
C GLY A 459 10.62 -31.51 21.29
N THR A 460 10.73 -32.66 20.61
CA THR A 460 9.58 -33.34 19.96
C THR A 460 8.36 -33.43 20.87
N PHE A 461 8.53 -33.84 22.14
CA PHE A 461 7.46 -33.95 23.16
C PHE A 461 7.66 -32.96 24.32
N GLN A 462 8.50 -31.95 24.19
CA GLN A 462 8.76 -30.98 25.24
C GLN A 462 7.47 -30.39 25.79
N GLY A 463 7.29 -30.39 27.11
CA GLY A 463 6.13 -29.78 27.75
C GLY A 463 4.82 -30.58 27.62
N CYS A 464 4.85 -31.84 27.17
CA CYS A 464 3.67 -32.72 27.14
C CYS A 464 3.32 -33.16 28.57
N LYS A 465 2.56 -32.35 29.30
CA LYS A 465 2.28 -32.51 30.74
C LYS A 465 1.39 -33.72 31.09
N GLU A 466 0.80 -34.35 30.08
CA GLU A 466 -0.02 -35.55 30.26
C GLU A 466 0.68 -36.84 29.79
N LEU A 467 1.87 -36.72 29.14
CA LEU A 467 2.58 -37.86 28.55
C LEU A 467 3.21 -38.76 29.65
N LYS A 468 2.66 -39.96 29.82
CA LYS A 468 3.11 -40.92 30.80
C LYS A 468 3.85 -42.11 30.20
N ILE A 469 3.49 -42.54 29.00
CA ILE A 469 4.01 -43.77 28.39
C ILE A 469 4.57 -43.46 26.99
N VAL A 470 5.80 -43.83 26.77
CA VAL A 470 6.46 -43.78 25.47
C VAL A 470 6.96 -45.17 25.07
N ARG A 471 6.63 -45.61 23.85
CA ARG A 471 7.17 -46.86 23.26
C ARG A 471 8.01 -46.48 22.05
N MET A 472 9.28 -46.87 22.03
CA MET A 472 10.24 -46.61 20.97
C MET A 472 10.54 -47.90 20.20
N GLY A 473 10.47 -47.81 18.86
CA GLY A 473 10.67 -48.95 17.98
C GLY A 473 12.11 -49.49 17.94
N THR A 474 12.27 -50.63 17.30
CA THR A 474 13.52 -51.40 17.23
C THR A 474 14.69 -50.68 16.57
N LYS A 475 14.42 -49.65 15.73
CA LYS A 475 15.45 -48.89 14.98
C LYS A 475 15.74 -47.50 15.54
N THR A 476 15.27 -47.19 16.74
CA THR A 476 15.59 -45.91 17.37
C THR A 476 17.08 -45.85 17.71
N GLU A 477 17.79 -44.88 17.12
CA GLU A 477 19.24 -44.69 17.22
C GLU A 477 19.62 -43.43 18.01
N LEU A 478 18.79 -42.37 17.96
CA LEU A 478 19.11 -41.06 18.55
C LEU A 478 17.90 -40.38 19.20
N ILE A 479 18.10 -39.86 20.41
CA ILE A 479 17.18 -39.00 21.15
C ILE A 479 17.90 -37.66 21.40
N SER A 480 17.39 -36.58 20.82
CA SER A 480 18.01 -35.26 20.87
C SER A 480 17.73 -34.53 22.20
N ASP A 481 18.17 -33.27 22.32
CA ASP A 481 17.96 -32.45 23.49
C ASP A 481 16.47 -32.12 23.71
N TYR A 482 16.04 -32.01 24.95
CA TYR A 482 14.72 -31.57 25.40
C TYR A 482 13.53 -32.41 24.86
N VAL A 483 13.78 -33.61 24.33
CA VAL A 483 12.71 -34.44 23.72
C VAL A 483 11.58 -34.71 24.70
N PHE A 484 11.87 -35.05 25.96
CA PHE A 484 10.90 -35.36 27.02
C PHE A 484 10.99 -34.37 28.19
N ASP A 485 11.51 -33.20 27.94
CA ASP A 485 11.62 -32.14 28.94
C ASP A 485 10.21 -31.75 29.45
N ASN A 486 10.01 -31.59 30.76
CA ASN A 486 8.70 -31.37 31.39
C ASN A 486 7.61 -32.43 31.07
N CYS A 487 7.97 -33.67 30.79
CA CYS A 487 7.03 -34.78 30.63
C CYS A 487 6.99 -35.65 31.93
N PRO A 488 5.80 -35.97 32.51
CA PRO A 488 5.68 -36.77 33.71
C PRO A 488 5.68 -38.29 33.39
N LEU A 489 6.70 -38.75 32.66
CA LEU A 489 6.80 -40.15 32.23
C LEU A 489 6.87 -41.11 33.43
N THR A 490 6.06 -42.17 33.37
CA THR A 490 6.09 -43.28 34.29
C THR A 490 6.78 -44.51 33.70
N ASP A 491 6.63 -44.71 32.39
CA ASP A 491 7.16 -45.88 31.69
C ASP A 491 7.76 -45.50 30.34
N ILE A 492 8.95 -45.95 30.06
CA ILE A 492 9.64 -45.84 28.78
C ILE A 492 9.96 -47.25 28.29
N TYR A 493 9.38 -47.64 27.14
CA TYR A 493 9.65 -48.88 26.46
C TYR A 493 10.60 -48.64 25.30
N ILE A 494 11.70 -49.39 25.25
CA ILE A 494 12.68 -49.30 24.16
C ILE A 494 12.88 -50.70 23.58
N ASP A 495 12.48 -50.90 22.34
CA ASP A 495 12.64 -52.19 21.65
C ASP A 495 13.98 -52.31 20.90
N ALA A 496 14.78 -51.24 20.88
CA ALA A 496 16.09 -51.22 20.26
C ALA A 496 17.07 -52.20 20.95
N PRO A 497 17.74 -53.12 20.20
CA PRO A 497 18.64 -54.11 20.77
C PRO A 497 19.93 -53.51 21.34
N THR A 498 20.25 -52.28 20.99
CA THR A 498 21.36 -51.47 21.55
C THR A 498 20.82 -50.16 22.09
N PRO A 499 21.32 -49.66 23.24
CA PRO A 499 20.86 -48.39 23.78
C PRO A 499 21.00 -47.26 22.78
N PRO A 500 19.93 -46.53 22.43
CA PRO A 500 20.03 -45.34 21.58
C PRO A 500 20.94 -44.30 22.20
N VAL A 501 21.62 -43.51 21.36
CA VAL A 501 22.31 -42.31 21.83
C VAL A 501 21.25 -41.36 22.38
N CYS A 502 21.40 -40.97 23.64
CA CYS A 502 20.50 -40.06 24.32
C CYS A 502 21.29 -38.81 24.72
N ASN A 503 20.91 -37.65 24.22
CA ASN A 503 21.57 -36.42 24.61
C ASN A 503 21.33 -36.13 26.10
N SER A 504 22.30 -35.50 26.77
CA SER A 504 22.25 -35.24 28.21
C SER A 504 21.09 -34.38 28.67
N LYS A 505 20.52 -33.57 27.76
CA LYS A 505 19.38 -32.68 28.03
C LYS A 505 18.04 -33.28 27.58
N ALA A 506 17.98 -34.52 27.13
CA ALA A 506 16.73 -35.13 26.66
C ALA A 506 15.59 -35.09 27.70
N PHE A 507 15.94 -35.12 29.01
CA PHE A 507 15.05 -35.07 30.17
C PHE A 507 15.40 -33.90 31.12
N ALA A 508 15.84 -32.73 30.60
CA ALA A 508 16.56 -31.69 31.34
C ALA A 508 15.88 -31.20 32.62
N THR A 509 14.55 -31.05 32.64
CA THR A 509 13.80 -30.54 33.79
C THR A 509 12.93 -31.61 34.48
N SER A 510 13.03 -32.88 34.08
CA SER A 510 12.26 -33.96 34.68
C SER A 510 12.67 -34.27 36.13
N GLY A 511 13.79 -33.69 36.59
CA GLY A 511 14.25 -33.71 37.96
C GLY A 511 14.86 -35.06 38.42
N GLU A 512 15.58 -35.04 39.54
CA GLU A 512 16.20 -36.27 40.06
C GLU A 512 15.19 -37.36 40.44
N ASN A 513 13.96 -36.99 40.82
CA ASN A 513 12.92 -37.95 41.16
C ASN A 513 12.43 -38.76 39.95
N PHE A 514 12.45 -38.20 38.76
CA PHE A 514 12.07 -38.89 37.52
C PHE A 514 12.90 -40.17 37.31
N LEU A 515 14.22 -40.07 37.37
CA LEU A 515 15.12 -41.22 37.21
C LEU A 515 14.94 -42.30 38.30
N LYS A 516 14.36 -41.93 39.47
CA LYS A 516 14.06 -42.82 40.58
C LYS A 516 12.73 -43.55 40.45
N THR A 517 11.76 -42.96 39.75
CA THR A 517 10.38 -43.46 39.68
C THR A 517 10.00 -44.03 38.33
N CYS A 518 10.53 -43.48 37.23
CA CYS A 518 10.23 -43.96 35.89
C CYS A 518 10.83 -45.36 35.63
N ILE A 519 10.04 -46.25 35.07
CA ILE A 519 10.47 -47.62 34.72
C ILE A 519 10.95 -47.63 33.27
N LEU A 520 12.19 -48.05 33.09
CA LEU A 520 12.78 -48.26 31.76
C LEU A 520 12.65 -49.73 31.38
N HIS A 521 11.81 -50.03 30.39
CA HIS A 521 11.59 -51.36 29.85
C HIS A 521 12.53 -51.58 28.65
N VAL A 522 13.34 -52.64 28.69
CA VAL A 522 14.35 -52.96 27.67
C VAL A 522 14.20 -54.38 27.16
N PRO A 523 14.70 -54.71 25.95
CA PRO A 523 14.57 -56.04 25.38
C PRO A 523 15.22 -57.10 26.25
N LYS A 524 14.64 -58.32 26.25
CA LYS A 524 15.13 -59.49 26.99
C LYS A 524 16.61 -59.73 26.73
N GLY A 525 17.39 -59.94 27.81
CA GLY A 525 18.82 -60.12 27.75
C GLY A 525 19.67 -58.86 27.50
N LYS A 526 19.06 -57.65 27.51
CA LYS A 526 19.75 -56.36 27.21
C LYS A 526 19.91 -55.48 28.45
N LYS A 527 19.33 -55.79 29.58
CA LYS A 527 19.36 -55.00 30.82
C LYS A 527 20.78 -54.57 31.21
N THR A 528 21.76 -55.46 31.14
CA THR A 528 23.17 -55.17 31.46
C THR A 528 23.74 -54.08 30.56
N MET A 529 23.47 -54.13 29.25
CA MET A 529 23.93 -53.14 28.28
C MET A 529 23.36 -51.75 28.55
N TYR A 530 22.06 -51.66 28.87
CA TYR A 530 21.42 -50.39 29.24
C TYR A 530 21.91 -49.87 30.59
N ARG A 531 22.15 -50.73 31.56
CA ARG A 531 22.66 -50.37 32.90
C ARG A 531 24.05 -49.73 32.85
N TYR A 532 24.92 -50.20 31.97
CA TYR A 532 26.27 -49.63 31.80
C TYR A 532 26.36 -48.47 30.80
N ASN A 533 25.25 -48.09 30.17
CA ASN A 533 25.20 -46.89 29.32
C ASN A 533 25.18 -45.63 30.19
N SER A 534 25.95 -44.60 29.83
CA SER A 534 26.13 -43.37 30.63
C SER A 534 24.83 -42.59 30.88
N ASN A 535 23.89 -42.62 29.96
CA ASN A 535 22.60 -41.90 30.08
C ASN A 535 21.49 -42.84 30.60
N TRP A 536 21.31 -44.01 30.00
CA TRP A 536 20.25 -44.93 30.35
C TRP A 536 20.49 -45.64 31.71
N GLY A 537 21.75 -45.85 32.10
CA GLY A 537 22.12 -46.44 33.38
C GLY A 537 21.74 -45.62 34.60
N GLN A 538 21.36 -44.36 34.45
CA GLN A 538 20.89 -43.47 35.52
C GLN A 538 19.48 -43.84 36.02
N PHE A 539 18.67 -44.56 35.23
CA PHE A 539 17.36 -45.05 35.66
C PHE A 539 17.53 -46.11 36.75
N GLN A 540 16.85 -45.91 37.91
CA GLN A 540 16.92 -46.89 39.03
C GLN A 540 16.19 -48.20 38.69
N HIS A 541 15.07 -48.11 37.97
CA HIS A 541 14.24 -49.23 37.61
C HIS A 541 14.42 -49.58 36.13
N ILE A 542 15.25 -50.57 35.81
CA ILE A 542 15.40 -51.17 34.49
C ILE A 542 14.89 -52.60 34.54
N VAL A 543 13.86 -52.87 33.71
CA VAL A 543 13.22 -54.19 33.61
C VAL A 543 13.30 -54.72 32.19
N GLU A 544 13.34 -56.04 32.03
CA GLU A 544 13.30 -56.72 30.73
C GLU A 544 11.86 -57.05 30.37
N GLN A 545 11.50 -56.90 29.13
CA GLN A 545 10.17 -57.19 28.57
C GLN A 545 10.22 -58.33 27.57
#